data_78d7e180c6e7fd85bbcc304134997fe6
#
_entry.id   78d7e180c6e7fd85bbcc304134997fe6
#
_cell.length_a   1.000
_cell.length_b   1.000
_cell.length_c   1.000
_cell.angle_alpha   90.00
_cell.angle_beta   90.00
_cell.angle_gamma   90.00
#
_symmetry.space_group_name_H-M   'P 1'
#
loop_
_entity.id
_entity.type
_entity.pdbx_description
1 polymer ?
#
loop_
_entity_poly.entity_id
_entity_poly.type
_entity_poly.pdbx_seq_one_letter_code
_entity_poly.pdbx_strand_id
1 'polypeptide(L)'
;MTSIIAELKSEAKGFKVWAIENAVDFPDKELLQGDVILNSDKGAVLTAGGILQLTGAGKIGKSMLLLNLCYGLALGRDTLGFGIGKARKVLYVNGENSALTMQSRLRYLSDYYCIDDEQADSIRGNLLFASTGLLLPKPEAMAEIRGNLAEVKPEVLILDPLKNFYSGEENSADNMREFMAAVRLLIQQFNITVIIVHHTGKKQNDNSFYSGRGSSLLADDAETTASFQKDTNNKGLFNLFVTGRNCDEFTLHLTKQPDRWYLYNLTDKPEPLPDHTLIEILEQLPAQFRTGAFEDAAHVRGIKRTTCFEKLKTLENGGIIKRVARGLYEKVSPEVRNTKGTELNELPDQLAAVVQVVQNSSDCTTRTTGPTDEYRGLF
;
A
#
# COMPACT_ATOMS: atom_id res chain seq x y z
N MET A 1 -11.70 8.00 -35.24
CA MET A 1 -11.27 7.31 -34.01
C MET A 1 -10.58 5.95 -34.25
N THR A 2 -10.93 5.21 -35.25
CA THR A 2 -10.30 3.91 -35.61
C THR A 2 -8.85 4.03 -36.06
N SER A 3 -8.39 5.22 -36.46
CA SER A 3 -7.08 5.48 -37.07
C SER A 3 -5.92 5.46 -36.07
N ILE A 4 -6.10 6.00 -34.85
CA ILE A 4 -4.99 6.12 -33.87
C ILE A 4 -4.54 4.75 -33.32
N ILE A 5 -5.50 3.88 -33.03
CA ILE A 5 -5.17 2.51 -32.55
C ILE A 5 -4.57 1.69 -33.69
N ALA A 6 -5.00 1.92 -34.91
CA ALA A 6 -4.42 1.24 -36.08
C ALA A 6 -2.98 1.71 -36.35
N GLU A 7 -2.70 3.01 -36.19
CA GLU A 7 -1.37 3.60 -36.36
C GLU A 7 -0.41 3.14 -35.24
N LEU A 8 -0.90 3.11 -33.97
CA LEU A 8 -0.15 2.58 -32.83
C LEU A 8 0.15 1.07 -32.98
N LYS A 9 -0.76 0.29 -33.58
CA LYS A 9 -0.56 -1.15 -33.84
C LYS A 9 0.40 -1.42 -35.00
N SER A 10 0.53 -0.51 -35.97
CA SER A 10 1.44 -0.68 -37.10
C SER A 10 2.92 -0.58 -36.73
N GLU A 11 3.23 0.08 -35.61
CA GLU A 11 4.59 0.18 -35.08
C GLU A 11 4.95 -0.96 -34.09
N ALA A 12 3.98 -1.71 -33.60
CA ALA A 12 4.23 -2.88 -32.77
C ALA A 12 4.68 -4.07 -33.63
N LYS A 13 5.96 -4.37 -33.60
CA LYS A 13 6.50 -5.61 -34.20
C LYS A 13 5.82 -6.81 -33.53
N GLY A 14 4.84 -7.41 -34.22
CA GLY A 14 4.21 -8.70 -33.99
C GLY A 14 3.97 -9.14 -32.51
N PHE A 15 2.93 -9.91 -32.27
CA PHE A 15 2.74 -10.52 -30.94
C PHE A 15 3.79 -11.61 -30.70
N LYS A 16 4.31 -11.67 -29.48
CA LYS A 16 5.18 -12.79 -29.04
C LYS A 16 4.33 -14.07 -29.00
N VAL A 17 4.77 -15.06 -29.81
CA VAL A 17 4.23 -16.41 -29.70
C VAL A 17 5.07 -17.18 -28.68
N TRP A 18 4.41 -17.74 -27.68
CA TRP A 18 5.02 -18.62 -26.69
C TRP A 18 4.84 -20.06 -27.16
N ALA A 19 5.94 -20.83 -27.29
CA ALA A 19 5.84 -22.26 -27.54
C ALA A 19 5.43 -22.97 -26.22
N ILE A 20 4.46 -23.89 -26.31
CA ILE A 20 4.01 -24.69 -25.15
C ILE A 20 5.17 -25.53 -24.58
N GLU A 21 6.08 -25.98 -25.44
CA GLU A 21 7.29 -26.70 -25.05
C GLU A 21 8.14 -25.93 -24.02
N ASN A 22 8.21 -24.59 -24.15
CA ASN A 22 8.93 -23.75 -23.21
C ASN A 22 8.22 -23.63 -21.85
N ALA A 23 6.92 -23.92 -21.78
CA ALA A 23 6.16 -23.86 -20.52
C ALA A 23 6.33 -25.12 -19.67
N VAL A 24 6.72 -26.24 -20.30
CA VAL A 24 6.94 -27.53 -19.60
C VAL A 24 8.36 -27.64 -19.07
N ASP A 25 9.32 -26.98 -19.70
CA ASP A 25 10.76 -27.05 -19.37
C ASP A 25 11.21 -25.98 -18.37
N PHE A 26 10.29 -25.13 -17.88
CA PHE A 26 10.61 -24.12 -16.88
C PHE A 26 10.75 -24.79 -15.50
N PRO A 27 11.94 -24.80 -14.89
CA PRO A 27 12.06 -25.23 -13.49
C PRO A 27 11.31 -24.23 -12.60
N ASP A 28 10.36 -24.76 -11.80
CA ASP A 28 9.39 -24.01 -10.97
C ASP A 28 9.99 -22.92 -10.06
N LYS A 29 11.30 -22.90 -9.88
CA LYS A 29 11.98 -21.94 -8.97
C LYS A 29 12.68 -20.77 -9.65
N GLU A 30 13.10 -20.85 -10.89
CA GLU A 30 13.91 -19.78 -11.53
C GLU A 30 13.05 -18.70 -12.20
N LEU A 31 11.84 -19.03 -12.66
CA LEU A 31 10.92 -18.08 -13.26
C LEU A 31 10.40 -17.03 -12.29
N LEU A 32 10.15 -17.42 -11.02
CA LEU A 32 9.52 -16.54 -10.05
C LEU A 32 10.48 -15.50 -9.47
N GLN A 33 11.78 -15.77 -9.40
CA GLN A 33 12.71 -14.84 -8.75
C GLN A 33 13.18 -13.67 -9.62
N GLY A 34 13.24 -13.84 -10.96
CA GLY A 34 13.68 -12.78 -11.89
C GLY A 34 12.56 -11.78 -12.25
N ASP A 35 11.32 -12.22 -12.27
CA ASP A 35 10.19 -11.50 -12.87
C ASP A 35 9.18 -10.95 -11.86
N VAL A 36 9.37 -11.18 -10.56
CA VAL A 36 8.51 -10.61 -9.51
C VAL A 36 9.02 -9.24 -9.08
N ILE A 37 8.18 -8.23 -9.17
CA ILE A 37 8.45 -6.85 -8.74
C ILE A 37 8.09 -6.67 -7.27
N LEU A 38 6.90 -7.18 -6.88
CA LEU A 38 6.41 -7.18 -5.50
C LEU A 38 5.94 -8.57 -5.14
N ASN A 39 6.47 -9.11 -4.05
CA ASN A 39 6.09 -10.41 -3.51
C ASN A 39 5.45 -10.28 -2.12
N SER A 40 4.76 -11.31 -1.67
CA SER A 40 4.24 -11.45 -0.30
C SER A 40 4.29 -12.92 0.11
N ASP A 41 3.95 -13.21 1.37
CA ASP A 41 3.73 -14.58 1.86
C ASP A 41 2.51 -15.27 1.21
N LYS A 42 1.68 -14.51 0.49
CA LYS A 42 0.47 -14.97 -0.22
C LYS A 42 0.68 -15.16 -1.72
N GLY A 43 1.89 -14.89 -2.23
CA GLY A 43 2.24 -15.05 -3.63
C GLY A 43 2.73 -13.77 -4.29
N ALA A 44 2.92 -13.84 -5.62
CA ALA A 44 3.39 -12.72 -6.42
C ALA A 44 2.32 -11.63 -6.56
N VAL A 45 2.57 -10.47 -5.97
CA VAL A 45 1.64 -9.33 -5.99
C VAL A 45 1.73 -8.56 -7.30
N LEU A 46 2.92 -8.40 -7.85
CA LEU A 46 3.14 -7.71 -9.11
C LEU A 46 4.31 -8.34 -9.84
N THR A 47 4.06 -8.80 -11.07
CA THR A 47 5.08 -9.40 -11.93
C THR A 47 5.58 -8.41 -12.99
N ALA A 48 6.73 -8.69 -13.59
CA ALA A 48 7.25 -7.88 -14.68
C ALA A 48 6.27 -7.86 -15.87
N GLY A 49 5.96 -6.68 -16.39
CA GLY A 49 4.94 -6.48 -17.41
C GLY A 49 3.50 -6.48 -16.90
N GLY A 50 3.30 -6.64 -15.61
CA GLY A 50 1.99 -6.55 -14.95
C GLY A 50 1.51 -5.12 -14.72
N ILE A 51 0.27 -4.99 -14.29
CA ILE A 51 -0.37 -3.72 -13.92
C ILE A 51 -0.91 -3.85 -12.50
N LEU A 52 -0.51 -2.94 -11.59
CA LEU A 52 -1.10 -2.78 -10.28
C LEU A 52 -1.96 -1.52 -10.23
N GLN A 53 -3.22 -1.67 -9.83
CA GLN A 53 -4.10 -0.56 -9.54
C GLN A 53 -4.11 -0.26 -8.04
N LEU A 54 -3.67 0.95 -7.63
CA LEU A 54 -3.83 1.44 -6.25
C LEU A 54 -5.05 2.35 -6.16
N THR A 55 -6.07 1.91 -5.43
CA THR A 55 -7.32 2.66 -5.25
C THR A 55 -7.43 3.25 -3.84
N GLY A 56 -8.30 4.24 -3.68
CA GLY A 56 -8.64 4.80 -2.37
C GLY A 56 -9.16 6.23 -2.45
N ALA A 57 -9.79 6.71 -1.38
CA ALA A 57 -10.36 8.05 -1.31
C ALA A 57 -9.32 9.15 -1.58
N GLY A 58 -9.77 10.30 -2.07
CA GLY A 58 -8.92 11.48 -2.22
C GLY A 58 -8.31 11.90 -0.88
N LYS A 59 -7.05 12.33 -0.90
CA LYS A 59 -6.31 12.84 0.29
C LYS A 59 -6.10 11.81 1.41
N ILE A 60 -6.28 10.51 1.16
CA ILE A 60 -6.02 9.45 2.15
C ILE A 60 -4.51 9.21 2.37
N GLY A 61 -3.66 9.59 1.43
CA GLY A 61 -2.21 9.42 1.50
C GLY A 61 -1.62 8.39 0.53
N LYS A 62 -2.35 8.01 -0.53
CA LYS A 62 -1.87 7.05 -1.54
C LYS A 62 -0.50 7.39 -2.13
N SER A 63 -0.30 8.65 -2.54
CA SER A 63 0.99 9.10 -3.09
C SER A 63 2.14 8.94 -2.09
N MET A 64 1.87 9.10 -0.79
CA MET A 64 2.88 8.88 0.24
C MET A 64 3.17 7.40 0.49
N LEU A 65 2.14 6.56 0.45
CA LEU A 65 2.29 5.10 0.46
C LEU A 65 3.18 4.66 -0.71
N LEU A 66 2.91 5.18 -1.92
CA LEU A 66 3.73 4.90 -3.10
C LEU A 66 5.16 5.42 -2.99
N LEU A 67 5.38 6.60 -2.43
CA LEU A 67 6.75 7.10 -2.23
C LEU A 67 7.54 6.20 -1.27
N ASN A 68 6.92 5.67 -0.21
CA ASN A 68 7.55 4.65 0.64
C ASN A 68 7.89 3.40 -0.18
N LEU A 69 6.98 2.93 -1.02
CA LEU A 69 7.22 1.79 -1.92
C LEU A 69 8.35 2.08 -2.92
N CYS A 70 8.41 3.30 -3.47
CA CYS A 70 9.48 3.71 -4.39
C CYS A 70 10.87 3.65 -3.76
N TYR A 71 11.00 4.01 -2.48
CA TYR A 71 12.27 3.86 -1.76
C TYR A 71 12.69 2.40 -1.65
N GLY A 72 11.75 1.52 -1.29
CA GLY A 72 11.98 0.08 -1.29
C GLY A 72 12.41 -0.42 -2.67
N LEU A 73 11.68 -0.06 -3.73
CA LEU A 73 12.01 -0.45 -5.11
C LEU A 73 13.37 0.06 -5.56
N ALA A 74 13.69 1.33 -5.28
CA ALA A 74 14.96 1.94 -5.69
C ALA A 74 16.18 1.35 -4.97
N LEU A 75 15.99 0.88 -3.73
CA LEU A 75 17.03 0.29 -2.89
C LEU A 75 17.08 -1.24 -2.95
N GLY A 76 16.08 -1.90 -3.55
CA GLY A 76 15.94 -3.35 -3.47
C GLY A 76 15.65 -3.85 -2.05
N ARG A 77 14.97 -3.04 -1.23
CA ARG A 77 14.66 -3.33 0.18
C ARG A 77 13.19 -3.62 0.36
N ASP A 78 12.88 -4.69 1.06
CA ASP A 78 11.52 -5.04 1.46
C ASP A 78 10.88 -3.87 2.22
N THR A 79 9.63 -3.55 1.89
CA THR A 79 8.93 -2.41 2.48
C THR A 79 7.42 -2.65 2.51
N LEU A 80 6.75 -2.11 3.53
CA LEU A 80 5.29 -2.15 3.67
C LEU A 80 4.68 -3.57 3.63
N GLY A 81 5.47 -4.60 3.97
CA GLY A 81 5.05 -6.00 3.89
C GLY A 81 5.22 -6.65 2.51
N PHE A 82 5.84 -5.95 1.57
CA PHE A 82 6.18 -6.49 0.25
C PHE A 82 7.67 -6.83 0.18
N GLY A 83 7.98 -8.03 -0.31
CA GLY A 83 9.32 -8.44 -0.72
C GLY A 83 9.67 -7.87 -2.09
N ILE A 84 10.89 -7.32 -2.27
CA ILE A 84 11.30 -6.60 -3.50
C ILE A 84 12.47 -7.29 -4.21
N GLY A 85 13.28 -8.04 -3.53
CA GLY A 85 14.34 -8.88 -4.08
C GLY A 85 15.55 -8.15 -4.67
N LYS A 86 15.39 -7.09 -5.48
CA LYS A 86 16.49 -6.30 -6.06
C LYS A 86 16.08 -4.85 -6.31
N ALA A 87 17.08 -3.97 -6.39
CA ALA A 87 16.87 -2.57 -6.78
C ALA A 87 16.27 -2.47 -8.19
N ARG A 88 15.29 -1.56 -8.37
CA ARG A 88 14.56 -1.35 -9.60
C ARG A 88 14.56 0.12 -9.99
N LYS A 89 14.68 0.38 -11.29
CA LYS A 89 14.57 1.74 -11.80
C LYS A 89 13.11 2.12 -11.97
N VAL A 90 12.71 3.18 -11.27
CA VAL A 90 11.34 3.67 -11.19
C VAL A 90 11.24 5.03 -11.87
N LEU A 91 10.27 5.20 -12.79
CA LEU A 91 9.84 6.51 -13.27
C LEU A 91 8.48 6.84 -12.67
N TYR A 92 8.44 7.83 -11.79
CA TYR A 92 7.20 8.32 -11.18
C TYR A 92 6.69 9.53 -11.94
N VAL A 93 5.59 9.39 -12.65
CA VAL A 93 4.93 10.49 -13.35
C VAL A 93 3.85 11.08 -12.46
N ASN A 94 4.13 12.28 -11.96
CA ASN A 94 3.28 13.01 -11.03
C ASN A 94 2.42 14.04 -11.79
N GLY A 95 1.11 13.85 -11.75
CA GLY A 95 0.16 14.72 -12.42
C GLY A 95 -0.50 15.78 -11.52
N GLU A 96 -0.31 15.74 -10.20
CA GLU A 96 -1.10 16.56 -9.27
C GLU A 96 -0.26 17.46 -8.35
N ASN A 97 0.90 16.99 -7.88
CA ASN A 97 1.68 17.72 -6.89
C ASN A 97 2.78 18.59 -7.54
N SER A 98 3.11 19.73 -6.93
CA SER A 98 4.24 20.54 -7.39
C SER A 98 5.58 19.82 -7.14
N ALA A 99 6.60 20.15 -7.93
CA ALA A 99 7.94 19.62 -7.76
C ALA A 99 8.47 19.88 -6.34
N LEU A 100 8.23 21.07 -5.78
CA LEU A 100 8.61 21.43 -4.42
C LEU A 100 7.96 20.52 -3.37
N THR A 101 6.67 20.18 -3.55
CA THR A 101 5.97 19.26 -2.67
C THR A 101 6.58 17.86 -2.74
N MET A 102 6.93 17.39 -3.93
CA MET A 102 7.56 16.07 -4.11
C MET A 102 8.95 16.04 -3.48
N GLN A 103 9.78 17.05 -3.73
CA GLN A 103 11.12 17.19 -3.12
C GLN A 103 11.05 17.19 -1.59
N SER A 104 10.12 17.96 -1.02
CA SER A 104 9.90 18.02 0.43
C SER A 104 9.55 16.65 1.04
N ARG A 105 8.69 15.87 0.34
CA ARG A 105 8.32 14.52 0.76
C ARG A 105 9.49 13.54 0.68
N LEU A 106 10.27 13.62 -0.39
CA LEU A 106 11.45 12.76 -0.59
C LEU A 106 12.52 13.04 0.46
N ARG A 107 12.82 14.32 0.71
CA ARG A 107 13.76 14.71 1.76
C ARG A 107 13.33 14.16 3.11
N TYR A 108 12.05 14.31 3.43
CA TYR A 108 11.49 13.78 4.67
C TYR A 108 11.65 12.26 4.80
N LEU A 109 11.44 11.49 3.71
CA LEU A 109 11.65 10.05 3.69
C LEU A 109 13.12 9.69 3.84
N SER A 110 14.02 10.42 3.17
CA SER A 110 15.47 10.22 3.29
C SER A 110 15.95 10.43 4.73
N ASP A 111 15.50 11.51 5.38
CA ASP A 111 15.82 11.80 6.78
C ASP A 111 15.30 10.71 7.72
N TYR A 112 14.09 10.19 7.44
CA TYR A 112 13.50 9.13 8.26
C TYR A 112 14.21 7.79 8.12
N TYR A 113 14.51 7.39 6.90
CA TYR A 113 15.20 6.13 6.66
C TYR A 113 16.70 6.20 6.94
N CYS A 114 17.20 7.36 7.41
CA CYS A 114 18.63 7.60 7.66
C CYS A 114 19.48 7.17 6.46
N ILE A 115 19.08 7.63 5.27
CA ILE A 115 19.72 7.25 4.00
C ILE A 115 21.18 7.71 4.02
N ASP A 116 22.11 6.78 3.90
CA ASP A 116 23.53 7.06 3.73
C ASP A 116 23.88 7.48 2.29
N ASP A 117 25.13 7.83 2.04
CA ASP A 117 25.57 8.34 0.74
C ASP A 117 25.42 7.28 -0.38
N GLU A 118 25.69 6.01 -0.12
CA GLU A 118 25.56 4.91 -1.09
C GLU A 118 24.08 4.68 -1.44
N GLN A 119 23.21 4.65 -0.46
CA GLN A 119 21.76 4.56 -0.64
C GLN A 119 21.20 5.78 -1.36
N ALA A 120 21.73 6.98 -1.06
CA ALA A 120 21.35 8.21 -1.76
C ALA A 120 21.73 8.15 -3.25
N ASP A 121 22.90 7.61 -3.58
CA ASP A 121 23.31 7.39 -4.97
C ASP A 121 22.43 6.36 -5.67
N SER A 122 22.07 5.27 -5.00
CA SER A 122 21.12 4.28 -5.51
C SER A 122 19.74 4.90 -5.78
N ILE A 123 19.22 5.70 -4.85
CA ILE A 123 17.95 6.40 -5.03
C ILE A 123 18.02 7.38 -6.20
N ARG A 124 19.09 8.19 -6.31
CA ARG A 124 19.29 9.14 -7.43
C ARG A 124 19.34 8.43 -8.79
N GLY A 125 19.94 7.26 -8.84
CA GLY A 125 20.05 6.46 -10.06
C GLY A 125 18.76 5.73 -10.44
N ASN A 126 17.97 5.33 -9.44
CA ASN A 126 16.83 4.42 -9.62
C ASN A 126 15.46 5.07 -9.43
N LEU A 127 15.34 6.28 -8.86
CA LEU A 127 14.05 6.94 -8.64
C LEU A 127 14.02 8.29 -9.36
N LEU A 128 13.33 8.33 -10.49
CA LEU A 128 13.20 9.52 -11.32
C LEU A 128 11.75 10.02 -11.30
N PHE A 129 11.60 11.34 -11.42
CA PHE A 129 10.30 12.00 -11.40
C PHE A 129 10.10 12.82 -12.67
N ALA A 130 8.88 12.71 -13.23
CA ALA A 130 8.38 13.62 -14.23
C ALA A 130 7.09 14.27 -13.70
N SER A 131 6.92 15.57 -13.93
CA SER A 131 5.69 16.29 -13.59
C SER A 131 5.02 16.72 -14.89
N THR A 132 3.96 16.01 -15.26
CA THR A 132 3.24 16.29 -16.50
C THR A 132 1.81 15.75 -16.43
N GLY A 133 0.90 16.39 -17.18
CA GLY A 133 -0.46 15.93 -17.39
C GLY A 133 -0.64 15.36 -18.81
N LEU A 134 -0.02 14.21 -19.06
CA LEU A 134 -0.10 13.53 -20.36
C LEU A 134 -1.44 12.82 -20.52
N LEU A 135 -2.25 13.28 -21.47
CA LEU A 135 -3.55 12.66 -21.75
C LEU A 135 -3.41 11.50 -22.74
N LEU A 136 -3.16 10.31 -22.22
CA LEU A 136 -3.15 9.09 -23.04
C LEU A 136 -4.60 8.72 -23.48
N PRO A 137 -4.82 8.25 -24.72
CA PRO A 137 -3.86 7.85 -25.76
C PRO A 137 -3.53 8.93 -26.80
N LYS A 138 -3.59 10.23 -26.49
CA LYS A 138 -3.29 11.26 -27.48
C LYS A 138 -1.90 11.07 -28.11
N PRO A 139 -1.74 11.24 -29.44
CA PRO A 139 -0.47 10.98 -30.14
C PRO A 139 0.72 11.73 -29.54
N GLU A 140 0.54 13.02 -29.20
CA GLU A 140 1.58 13.87 -28.63
C GLU A 140 2.03 13.35 -27.27
N ALA A 141 1.08 12.98 -26.41
CA ALA A 141 1.34 12.41 -25.09
C ALA A 141 2.04 11.04 -25.20
N MET A 142 1.63 10.21 -26.17
CA MET A 142 2.27 8.92 -26.44
C MET A 142 3.69 9.11 -26.98
N ALA A 143 3.95 10.10 -27.80
CA ALA A 143 5.30 10.41 -28.29
C ALA A 143 6.21 10.88 -27.15
N GLU A 144 5.72 11.78 -26.29
CA GLU A 144 6.45 12.29 -25.14
C GLU A 144 6.79 11.19 -24.13
N ILE A 145 5.81 10.36 -23.72
CA ILE A 145 6.08 9.28 -22.77
C ILE A 145 7.02 8.23 -23.33
N ARG A 146 6.92 7.90 -24.62
CA ARG A 146 7.85 6.98 -25.31
C ARG A 146 9.28 7.53 -25.32
N GLY A 147 9.44 8.84 -25.58
CA GLY A 147 10.75 9.50 -25.50
C GLY A 147 11.36 9.36 -24.12
N ASN A 148 10.60 9.68 -23.08
CA ASN A 148 11.04 9.55 -21.69
C ASN A 148 11.36 8.10 -21.32
N LEU A 149 10.54 7.14 -21.72
CA LEU A 149 10.79 5.71 -21.46
C LEU A 149 12.03 5.18 -22.19
N ALA A 150 12.28 5.63 -23.41
CA ALA A 150 13.47 5.26 -24.17
C ALA A 150 14.76 5.81 -23.55
N GLU A 151 14.72 7.02 -23.01
CA GLU A 151 15.84 7.68 -22.34
C GLU A 151 16.09 7.09 -20.94
N VAL A 152 15.05 7.06 -20.10
CA VAL A 152 15.14 6.63 -18.71
C VAL A 152 15.32 5.13 -18.56
N LYS A 153 14.67 4.34 -19.42
CA LYS A 153 14.62 2.86 -19.38
C LYS A 153 14.23 2.34 -17.98
N PRO A 154 13.08 2.76 -17.45
CA PRO A 154 12.63 2.27 -16.15
C PRO A 154 12.15 0.83 -16.24
N GLU A 155 12.20 0.10 -15.12
CA GLU A 155 11.51 -1.19 -14.95
C GLU A 155 10.07 -0.99 -14.47
N VAL A 156 9.84 0.08 -13.70
CA VAL A 156 8.52 0.41 -13.14
C VAL A 156 8.12 1.83 -13.52
N LEU A 157 6.93 1.98 -14.10
CA LEU A 157 6.28 3.27 -14.38
C LEU A 157 5.12 3.47 -13.42
N ILE A 158 5.08 4.63 -12.74
CA ILE A 158 3.98 5.00 -11.85
C ILE A 158 3.23 6.18 -12.45
N LEU A 159 1.89 6.07 -12.57
CA LEU A 159 1.00 7.13 -13.02
C LEU A 159 0.12 7.59 -11.85
N ASP A 160 0.38 8.76 -11.28
CA ASP A 160 -0.31 9.29 -10.10
C ASP A 160 -0.84 10.72 -10.31
N PRO A 161 -2.15 10.92 -10.33
CA PRO A 161 -3.25 9.95 -10.41
C PRO A 161 -3.79 9.76 -11.83
N LEU A 162 -4.51 8.65 -12.09
CA LEU A 162 -5.13 8.30 -13.37
C LEU A 162 -5.86 9.48 -14.04
N LYS A 163 -6.64 10.25 -13.30
CA LYS A 163 -7.42 11.38 -13.83
C LYS A 163 -6.62 12.39 -14.64
N ASN A 164 -5.31 12.48 -14.43
CA ASN A 164 -4.43 13.43 -15.11
C ASN A 164 -3.81 12.83 -16.40
N PHE A 165 -4.00 11.53 -16.61
CA PHE A 165 -3.50 10.78 -17.77
C PHE A 165 -4.61 10.29 -18.69
N TYR A 166 -5.85 10.62 -18.37
CA TYR A 166 -7.04 10.12 -19.01
C TYR A 166 -8.00 11.27 -19.37
N SER A 167 -8.47 11.32 -20.62
CA SER A 167 -9.25 12.45 -21.13
C SER A 167 -10.74 12.18 -21.26
N GLY A 168 -11.25 11.06 -20.75
CA GLY A 168 -12.65 10.67 -20.86
C GLY A 168 -13.43 10.77 -19.55
N GLU A 169 -14.73 10.49 -19.63
CA GLU A 169 -15.51 10.25 -18.42
C GLU A 169 -15.04 8.95 -17.76
N GLU A 170 -14.69 8.99 -16.46
CA GLU A 170 -14.18 7.83 -15.71
C GLU A 170 -15.15 6.62 -15.75
N ASN A 171 -16.42 6.86 -16.03
CA ASN A 171 -17.44 5.82 -16.17
C ASN A 171 -17.60 5.28 -17.60
N SER A 172 -16.90 5.86 -18.59
CA SER A 172 -16.95 5.39 -19.97
C SER A 172 -16.05 4.17 -20.17
N ALA A 173 -16.67 3.02 -20.40
CA ALA A 173 -15.96 1.78 -20.67
C ALA A 173 -15.07 1.87 -21.91
N ASP A 174 -15.52 2.55 -22.96
CA ASP A 174 -14.78 2.65 -24.23
C ASP A 174 -13.51 3.50 -24.09
N ASN A 175 -13.63 4.63 -23.43
CA ASN A 175 -12.48 5.49 -23.18
C ASN A 175 -11.46 4.81 -22.27
N MET A 176 -11.91 4.05 -21.27
CA MET A 176 -11.00 3.28 -20.42
C MET A 176 -10.28 2.16 -21.18
N ARG A 177 -10.96 1.50 -22.12
CA ARG A 177 -10.32 0.52 -23.01
C ARG A 177 -9.22 1.14 -23.85
N GLU A 178 -9.44 2.35 -24.39
CA GLU A 178 -8.41 3.06 -25.19
C GLU A 178 -7.20 3.41 -24.33
N PHE A 179 -7.42 3.91 -23.10
CA PHE A 179 -6.34 4.18 -22.15
C PHE A 179 -5.56 2.91 -21.80
N MET A 180 -6.24 1.82 -21.46
CA MET A 180 -5.59 0.56 -21.11
C MET A 180 -4.86 -0.05 -22.31
N ALA A 181 -5.39 0.09 -23.52
CA ALA A 181 -4.69 -0.32 -24.74
C ALA A 181 -3.38 0.45 -24.93
N ALA A 182 -3.39 1.77 -24.69
CA ALA A 182 -2.17 2.58 -24.75
C ALA A 182 -1.14 2.14 -23.68
N VAL A 183 -1.58 1.90 -22.43
CA VAL A 183 -0.71 1.40 -21.35
C VAL A 183 -0.11 0.04 -21.74
N ARG A 184 -0.89 -0.90 -22.27
CA ARG A 184 -0.41 -2.22 -22.70
C ARG A 184 0.60 -2.13 -23.83
N LEU A 185 0.43 -1.18 -24.76
CA LEU A 185 1.43 -0.91 -25.81
C LEU A 185 2.76 -0.44 -25.23
N LEU A 186 2.74 0.45 -24.21
CA LEU A 186 3.95 0.89 -23.53
C LEU A 186 4.64 -0.27 -22.81
N ILE A 187 3.87 -1.11 -22.12
CA ILE A 187 4.38 -2.32 -21.46
C ILE A 187 5.09 -3.23 -22.47
N GLN A 188 4.45 -3.52 -23.60
CA GLN A 188 5.01 -4.39 -24.64
C GLN A 188 6.26 -3.80 -25.31
N GLN A 189 6.26 -2.48 -25.55
CA GLN A 189 7.35 -1.79 -26.24
C GLN A 189 8.61 -1.66 -25.38
N PHE A 190 8.42 -1.36 -24.09
CA PHE A 190 9.52 -0.99 -23.19
C PHE A 190 9.80 -2.05 -22.12
N ASN A 191 9.03 -3.14 -22.09
CA ASN A 191 9.12 -4.19 -21.07
C ASN A 191 9.06 -3.64 -19.64
N ILE A 192 8.12 -2.73 -19.40
CA ILE A 192 7.90 -2.05 -18.11
C ILE A 192 6.73 -2.67 -17.37
N THR A 193 6.72 -2.49 -16.04
CA THR A 193 5.60 -2.77 -15.14
C THR A 193 4.92 -1.45 -14.78
N VAL A 194 3.60 -1.41 -14.66
CA VAL A 194 2.88 -0.16 -14.46
C VAL A 194 2.09 -0.18 -13.15
N ILE A 195 2.20 0.89 -12.36
CA ILE A 195 1.36 1.16 -11.18
C ILE A 195 0.48 2.36 -11.49
N ILE A 196 -0.84 2.20 -11.37
CA ILE A 196 -1.82 3.25 -11.66
C ILE A 196 -2.55 3.63 -10.39
N VAL A 197 -2.53 4.92 -10.03
CA VAL A 197 -3.27 5.45 -8.88
C VAL A 197 -4.64 5.92 -9.31
N HIS A 198 -5.67 5.37 -8.71
CA HIS A 198 -7.06 5.72 -8.99
C HIS A 198 -7.78 6.27 -7.75
N HIS A 199 -8.47 7.40 -7.90
CA HIS A 199 -9.28 7.96 -6.83
C HIS A 199 -10.67 7.31 -6.81
N THR A 200 -11.08 6.80 -5.67
CA THR A 200 -12.45 6.32 -5.47
C THR A 200 -13.35 7.47 -5.01
N GLY A 201 -14.65 7.43 -5.37
CA GLY A 201 -15.62 8.42 -4.92
C GLY A 201 -15.83 8.43 -3.40
N LYS A 202 -16.47 9.48 -2.86
CA LYS A 202 -16.63 9.72 -1.41
C LYS A 202 -17.49 8.72 -0.62
N LYS A 203 -18.18 7.79 -1.27
CA LYS A 203 -19.00 6.77 -0.58
C LYS A 203 -18.24 5.45 -0.49
N GLN A 204 -17.34 5.34 0.48
CA GLN A 204 -16.75 4.07 0.91
C GLN A 204 -17.24 3.80 2.33
N ASN A 205 -18.28 3.02 2.46
CA ASN A 205 -18.78 2.55 3.77
C ASN A 205 -18.57 1.05 3.99
N ASP A 206 -17.93 0.34 3.06
CA ASP A 206 -17.72 -1.09 3.18
C ASP A 206 -16.24 -1.44 3.15
N ASN A 207 -15.79 -2.18 4.17
CA ASN A 207 -14.50 -2.86 4.19
C ASN A 207 -14.52 -3.98 3.11
N SER A 208 -14.45 -3.60 1.84
CA SER A 208 -14.48 -4.56 0.74
C SER A 208 -13.29 -4.39 -0.18
N PHE A 209 -12.77 -5.50 -0.68
CA PHE A 209 -11.71 -5.56 -1.68
C PHE A 209 -12.09 -4.84 -2.99
N TYR A 210 -13.38 -4.66 -3.25
CA TYR A 210 -13.94 -4.18 -4.53
C TYR A 210 -14.53 -2.76 -4.49
N SER A 211 -14.14 -1.90 -3.56
CA SER A 211 -14.73 -0.56 -3.41
C SER A 211 -14.31 0.49 -4.45
N GLY A 212 -13.78 0.09 -5.60
CA GLY A 212 -13.44 0.99 -6.71
C GLY A 212 -14.69 1.46 -7.47
N ARG A 213 -15.05 2.76 -7.38
CA ARG A 213 -15.97 3.37 -8.33
C ARG A 213 -15.19 3.83 -9.55
N GLY A 214 -15.67 3.45 -10.68
CA GLY A 214 -15.11 3.71 -11.99
C GLY A 214 -15.39 2.50 -12.86
N SER A 215 -15.05 2.53 -14.12
CA SER A 215 -15.13 1.37 -14.99
C SER A 215 -14.45 0.18 -14.31
N SER A 216 -15.16 -0.91 -14.08
CA SER A 216 -14.61 -2.21 -13.62
C SER A 216 -13.43 -2.67 -14.48
N LEU A 217 -13.37 -2.17 -15.71
CA LEU A 217 -12.35 -2.48 -16.71
C LEU A 217 -10.92 -2.25 -16.21
N LEU A 218 -10.64 -1.21 -15.42
CA LEU A 218 -9.29 -1.00 -14.91
C LEU A 218 -8.92 -2.08 -13.90
N ALA A 219 -9.86 -2.45 -13.01
CA ALA A 219 -9.65 -3.53 -12.05
C ALA A 219 -9.58 -4.90 -12.74
N ASP A 220 -10.42 -5.12 -13.76
CA ASP A 220 -10.46 -6.37 -14.53
C ASP A 220 -9.18 -6.54 -15.38
N ASP A 221 -8.60 -5.45 -15.86
CA ASP A 221 -7.37 -5.45 -16.65
C ASP A 221 -6.10 -5.51 -15.79
N ALA A 222 -6.15 -5.05 -14.55
CA ALA A 222 -5.01 -5.11 -13.63
C ALA A 222 -4.69 -6.56 -13.23
N GLU A 223 -3.41 -6.85 -13.06
CA GLU A 223 -2.95 -8.10 -12.45
C GLU A 223 -3.33 -8.12 -10.98
N THR A 224 -3.17 -6.97 -10.31
CA THR A 224 -3.47 -6.80 -8.89
C THR A 224 -4.16 -5.47 -8.63
N THR A 225 -5.16 -5.51 -7.77
CA THR A 225 -5.81 -4.34 -7.21
C THR A 225 -5.47 -4.22 -5.73
N ALA A 226 -4.98 -3.04 -5.33
CA ALA A 226 -4.70 -2.69 -3.94
C ALA A 226 -5.64 -1.55 -3.52
N SER A 227 -6.52 -1.77 -2.53
CA SER A 227 -7.46 -0.77 -2.02
C SER A 227 -7.00 -0.23 -0.68
N PHE A 228 -6.62 1.06 -0.66
CA PHE A 228 -6.11 1.74 0.53
C PHE A 228 -7.22 2.52 1.23
N GLN A 229 -7.51 2.15 2.47
CA GLN A 229 -8.65 2.66 3.24
C GLN A 229 -8.23 3.00 4.68
N LYS A 230 -8.91 3.97 5.29
CA LYS A 230 -8.83 4.17 6.75
C LYS A 230 -9.65 3.10 7.44
N ASP A 231 -9.13 2.58 8.53
CA ASP A 231 -9.93 1.74 9.40
C ASP A 231 -11.02 2.59 10.06
N THR A 232 -12.26 2.12 10.02
CA THR A 232 -13.41 2.86 10.57
C THR A 232 -13.49 2.78 12.09
N ASN A 233 -12.92 1.72 12.67
CA ASN A 233 -13.01 1.43 14.10
C ASN A 233 -11.76 1.89 14.86
N ASN A 234 -10.61 1.98 14.19
CA ASN A 234 -9.33 2.27 14.81
C ASN A 234 -8.71 3.54 14.21
N LYS A 235 -8.71 4.63 14.97
CA LYS A 235 -8.13 5.90 14.53
C LYS A 235 -6.62 5.77 14.32
N GLY A 236 -6.15 6.18 13.14
CA GLY A 236 -4.73 6.13 12.79
C GLY A 236 -4.29 4.82 12.12
N LEU A 237 -5.18 3.83 12.06
CA LEU A 237 -4.99 2.60 11.30
C LEU A 237 -5.49 2.76 9.87
N PHE A 238 -4.78 2.12 8.96
CA PHE A 238 -5.13 2.03 7.54
C PHE A 238 -5.03 0.57 7.12
N ASN A 239 -5.90 0.18 6.22
CA ASN A 239 -5.93 -1.15 5.64
C ASN A 239 -5.59 -1.04 4.16
N LEU A 240 -4.65 -1.85 3.70
CA LEU A 240 -4.37 -2.07 2.29
C LEU A 240 -4.86 -3.47 1.92
N PHE A 241 -6.03 -3.54 1.31
CA PHE A 241 -6.63 -4.77 0.81
C PHE A 241 -6.01 -5.09 -0.55
N VAL A 242 -5.41 -6.25 -0.68
CA VAL A 242 -4.74 -6.70 -1.90
C VAL A 242 -5.43 -7.93 -2.44
N THR A 243 -5.79 -7.90 -3.72
CA THR A 243 -6.33 -9.03 -4.47
C THR A 243 -5.65 -9.07 -5.83
N GLY A 244 -5.18 -10.23 -6.26
CA GLY A 244 -4.41 -10.38 -7.49
C GLY A 244 -4.65 -11.73 -8.15
N ARG A 245 -4.15 -11.86 -9.38
CA ARG A 245 -4.25 -13.11 -10.15
C ARG A 245 -3.24 -14.17 -9.70
N ASN A 246 -2.11 -13.70 -9.12
CA ASN A 246 -0.96 -14.53 -8.77
C ASN A 246 -0.69 -14.54 -7.26
N CYS A 247 -1.62 -14.04 -6.45
CA CYS A 247 -1.58 -14.10 -5.00
C CYS A 247 -2.97 -14.30 -4.41
N ASP A 248 -3.04 -14.93 -3.25
CA ASP A 248 -4.28 -14.98 -2.46
C ASP A 248 -4.66 -13.58 -1.96
N GLU A 249 -5.93 -13.37 -1.64
CA GLU A 249 -6.38 -12.11 -1.04
C GLU A 249 -5.82 -11.95 0.37
N PHE A 250 -5.29 -10.76 0.68
CA PHE A 250 -4.78 -10.44 2.00
C PHE A 250 -4.96 -8.97 2.34
N THR A 251 -4.76 -8.64 3.60
CA THR A 251 -4.82 -7.26 4.10
C THR A 251 -3.55 -6.93 4.85
N LEU A 252 -2.89 -5.84 4.47
CA LEU A 252 -1.82 -5.23 5.25
C LEU A 252 -2.41 -4.15 6.14
N HIS A 253 -2.11 -4.23 7.42
CA HIS A 253 -2.49 -3.24 8.40
C HIS A 253 -1.34 -2.25 8.59
N LEU A 254 -1.64 -0.96 8.41
CA LEU A 254 -0.64 0.10 8.40
C LEU A 254 -1.01 1.15 9.42
N THR A 255 -0.07 1.54 10.26
CA THR A 255 -0.20 2.71 11.14
C THR A 255 0.52 3.90 10.54
N LYS A 256 -0.11 5.07 10.64
CA LYS A 256 0.54 6.34 10.33
C LYS A 256 1.20 6.86 11.58
N GLN A 257 2.49 7.21 11.51
CA GLN A 257 3.20 7.80 12.66
C GLN A 257 2.56 9.14 13.07
N PRO A 258 2.25 9.34 14.37
CA PRO A 258 1.54 10.52 14.85
C PRO A 258 2.26 11.83 14.55
N ASP A 259 3.57 11.85 14.70
CA ASP A 259 4.42 13.05 14.59
C ASP A 259 4.89 13.31 13.16
N ARG A 260 4.62 12.38 12.25
CA ARG A 260 5.20 12.39 10.92
C ARG A 260 4.12 12.10 9.88
N TRP A 261 3.85 13.07 9.08
CA TRP A 261 2.70 13.15 8.17
C TRP A 261 2.61 12.03 7.14
N TYR A 262 3.69 11.27 6.92
CA TYR A 262 3.84 10.58 5.65
C TYR A 262 4.38 9.16 5.75
N LEU A 263 4.57 8.65 6.95
CA LEU A 263 5.10 7.32 7.15
C LEU A 263 4.02 6.33 7.52
N TYR A 264 4.06 5.22 6.84
CA TYR A 264 3.23 4.07 7.13
C TYR A 264 4.14 2.94 7.59
N ASN A 265 3.86 2.38 8.75
CA ASN A 265 4.52 1.18 9.26
C ASN A 265 3.56 0.02 9.21
N LEU A 266 4.06 -1.14 8.81
CA LEU A 266 3.34 -2.39 8.95
C LEU A 266 3.07 -2.63 10.44
N THR A 267 1.87 -3.08 10.76
CA THR A 267 1.49 -3.46 12.12
C THR A 267 0.63 -4.71 12.06
N ASP A 268 0.65 -5.48 13.13
CA ASP A 268 -0.29 -6.57 13.28
C ASP A 268 -1.71 -6.01 13.30
N LYS A 269 -2.68 -6.84 12.88
CA LYS A 269 -4.08 -6.46 13.00
C LYS A 269 -4.34 -6.08 14.45
N PRO A 270 -4.66 -4.81 14.76
CA PRO A 270 -4.96 -4.46 16.13
C PRO A 270 -6.19 -5.25 16.53
N GLU A 271 -6.10 -5.93 17.65
CA GLU A 271 -7.32 -6.40 18.31
C GLU A 271 -8.23 -5.21 18.47
N PRO A 272 -9.54 -5.34 18.17
CA PRO A 272 -10.46 -4.22 18.32
C PRO A 272 -10.35 -3.73 19.78
N LEU A 273 -9.78 -2.53 19.94
CA LEU A 273 -9.77 -1.87 21.23
C LEU A 273 -11.22 -1.80 21.70
N PRO A 274 -11.52 -2.24 22.91
CA PRO A 274 -12.86 -2.10 23.42
C PRO A 274 -13.23 -0.62 23.37
N ASP A 275 -14.43 -0.33 22.91
CA ASP A 275 -15.03 0.98 22.91
C ASP A 275 -14.73 1.66 24.27
N HIS A 276 -14.18 2.88 24.25
CA HIS A 276 -13.82 3.62 25.49
C HIS A 276 -14.97 3.59 26.50
N THR A 277 -16.21 3.66 26.01
CA THR A 277 -17.44 3.50 26.78
C THR A 277 -17.52 2.15 27.49
N LEU A 278 -17.01 1.05 26.90
CA LEU A 278 -17.02 -0.27 27.54
C LEU A 278 -15.99 -0.37 28.66
N ILE A 279 -14.84 0.29 28.53
CA ILE A 279 -13.84 0.36 29.59
C ILE A 279 -14.40 1.13 30.76
N GLU A 280 -15.03 2.29 30.53
CA GLU A 280 -15.68 3.08 31.54
C GLU A 280 -16.83 2.32 32.26
N ILE A 281 -17.58 1.49 31.51
CA ILE A 281 -18.59 0.60 32.12
C ILE A 281 -17.91 -0.42 33.01
N LEU A 282 -16.83 -1.05 32.55
CA LEU A 282 -16.10 -2.02 33.34
C LEU A 282 -15.48 -1.41 34.59
N GLU A 283 -14.96 -0.18 34.53
CA GLU A 283 -14.37 0.49 35.70
C GLU A 283 -15.37 0.64 36.84
N GLN A 284 -16.65 0.84 36.53
CA GLN A 284 -17.74 0.98 37.52
C GLN A 284 -18.24 -0.35 38.09
N LEU A 285 -17.92 -1.48 37.45
CA LEU A 285 -18.33 -2.79 37.92
C LEU A 285 -17.31 -3.38 38.89
N PRO A 286 -17.69 -4.29 39.81
CA PRO A 286 -16.75 -5.02 40.65
C PRO A 286 -15.80 -5.91 39.84
N ALA A 287 -14.72 -6.41 40.45
CA ALA A 287 -13.74 -7.27 39.81
C ALA A 287 -14.37 -8.52 39.17
N GLN A 288 -15.38 -9.08 39.82
CA GLN A 288 -16.26 -10.10 39.24
C GLN A 288 -17.69 -9.55 39.15
N PHE A 289 -18.32 -9.73 38.02
CA PHE A 289 -19.65 -9.20 37.73
C PHE A 289 -20.50 -10.15 36.91
N ARG A 290 -21.81 -10.06 37.05
CA ARG A 290 -22.78 -10.82 36.26
C ARG A 290 -23.20 -10.05 35.00
N THR A 291 -23.64 -10.77 33.96
CA THR A 291 -24.17 -10.20 32.73
C THR A 291 -25.18 -9.08 32.99
N GLY A 292 -26.13 -9.28 33.91
CA GLY A 292 -27.14 -8.28 34.22
C GLY A 292 -26.58 -6.96 34.79
N ALA A 293 -25.54 -7.01 35.62
CA ALA A 293 -24.88 -5.81 36.10
C ALA A 293 -24.19 -5.01 34.98
N PHE A 294 -23.63 -5.73 34.00
CA PHE A 294 -23.07 -5.10 32.78
C PHE A 294 -24.18 -4.49 31.91
N GLU A 295 -25.28 -5.19 31.73
CA GLU A 295 -26.43 -4.71 30.95
C GLU A 295 -27.03 -3.43 31.56
N ASP A 296 -27.17 -3.39 32.86
CA ASP A 296 -27.71 -2.21 33.57
C ASP A 296 -26.77 -1.00 33.43
N ALA A 297 -25.48 -1.20 33.65
CA ALA A 297 -24.48 -0.13 33.46
C ALA A 297 -24.36 0.34 32.01
N ALA A 298 -24.49 -0.57 31.06
CA ALA A 298 -24.46 -0.29 29.63
C ALA A 298 -25.73 0.48 29.18
N HIS A 299 -26.89 0.11 29.74
CA HIS A 299 -28.17 0.79 29.45
C HIS A 299 -28.16 2.26 29.83
N VAL A 300 -27.58 2.60 30.99
CA VAL A 300 -27.40 3.99 31.45
C VAL A 300 -26.62 4.83 30.42
N ARG A 301 -25.75 4.20 29.61
CA ARG A 301 -24.96 4.85 28.55
C ARG A 301 -25.53 4.68 27.17
N GLY A 302 -26.79 4.30 27.01
CA GLY A 302 -27.51 4.21 25.76
C GLY A 302 -27.21 2.94 24.94
N ILE A 303 -26.49 1.96 25.50
CA ILE A 303 -26.24 0.68 24.82
C ILE A 303 -27.47 -0.22 24.98
N LYS A 304 -28.02 -0.70 23.86
CA LYS A 304 -29.18 -1.59 23.87
C LYS A 304 -28.82 -2.94 24.49
N ARG A 305 -29.71 -3.53 25.30
CA ARG A 305 -29.53 -4.84 25.91
C ARG A 305 -29.22 -5.94 24.89
N THR A 306 -29.80 -5.87 23.70
CA THR A 306 -29.57 -6.84 22.60
C THR A 306 -28.13 -6.87 22.13
N THR A 307 -27.38 -5.78 22.25
CA THR A 307 -25.97 -5.67 21.84
C THR A 307 -24.98 -5.95 22.97
N CYS A 308 -25.46 -6.04 24.24
CA CYS A 308 -24.57 -6.26 25.38
C CYS A 308 -23.83 -7.61 25.33
N PHE A 309 -24.46 -8.64 24.79
CA PHE A 309 -23.83 -9.95 24.63
C PHE A 309 -22.66 -9.92 23.64
N GLU A 310 -22.82 -9.23 22.52
CA GLU A 310 -21.74 -9.03 21.53
C GLU A 310 -20.60 -8.20 22.13
N LYS A 311 -20.92 -7.18 22.90
CA LYS A 311 -19.94 -6.35 23.58
C LYS A 311 -19.16 -7.13 24.65
N LEU A 312 -19.80 -7.97 25.45
CA LEU A 312 -19.13 -8.87 26.41
C LEU A 312 -18.21 -9.86 25.69
N LYS A 313 -18.65 -10.41 24.55
CA LYS A 313 -17.82 -11.30 23.71
C LYS A 313 -16.60 -10.57 23.15
N THR A 314 -16.75 -9.31 22.76
CA THR A 314 -15.63 -8.47 22.31
C THR A 314 -14.62 -8.25 23.44
N LEU A 315 -15.08 -7.95 24.64
CA LEU A 315 -14.22 -7.76 25.83
C LEU A 315 -13.52 -9.07 26.24
N GLU A 316 -14.19 -10.20 26.11
CA GLU A 316 -13.64 -11.53 26.39
C GLU A 316 -12.57 -11.92 25.36
N ASN A 317 -12.84 -11.72 24.06
CA ASN A 317 -11.89 -11.96 22.97
C ASN A 317 -10.66 -11.04 23.08
N GLY A 318 -10.85 -9.79 23.53
CA GLY A 318 -9.76 -8.84 23.79
C GLY A 318 -8.99 -9.10 25.10
N GLY A 319 -9.26 -10.18 25.81
CA GLY A 319 -8.54 -10.54 27.03
C GLY A 319 -8.74 -9.57 28.20
N ILE A 320 -9.76 -8.70 28.12
CA ILE A 320 -10.04 -7.68 29.15
C ILE A 320 -10.85 -8.26 30.29
N ILE A 321 -11.74 -9.20 29.95
CA ILE A 321 -12.49 -10.00 30.89
C ILE A 321 -12.30 -11.48 30.55
N LYS A 322 -12.45 -12.35 31.53
CA LYS A 322 -12.54 -13.78 31.34
C LYS A 322 -13.88 -14.31 31.86
N ARG A 323 -14.47 -15.25 31.19
CA ARG A 323 -15.68 -15.93 31.66
C ARG A 323 -15.31 -16.97 32.72
N VAL A 324 -15.82 -16.81 33.93
CA VAL A 324 -15.56 -17.71 35.04
C VAL A 324 -16.64 -18.80 35.14
N ALA A 325 -17.91 -18.43 34.91
CA ALA A 325 -19.05 -19.33 34.85
C ALA A 325 -20.13 -18.79 33.91
N ARG A 326 -21.22 -19.52 33.71
CA ARG A 326 -22.33 -19.06 32.87
C ARG A 326 -22.90 -17.72 33.41
N GLY A 327 -22.72 -16.65 32.62
CA GLY A 327 -23.15 -15.29 32.96
C GLY A 327 -22.35 -14.61 34.08
N LEU A 328 -21.17 -15.12 34.45
CA LEU A 328 -20.25 -14.55 35.40
C LEU A 328 -18.89 -14.29 34.71
N TYR A 329 -18.41 -13.06 34.84
CA TYR A 329 -17.16 -12.59 34.24
C TYR A 329 -16.24 -12.00 35.31
N GLU A 330 -14.95 -12.04 35.07
CA GLU A 330 -13.90 -11.46 35.91
C GLU A 330 -13.02 -10.54 35.06
N LYS A 331 -12.68 -9.37 35.59
CA LYS A 331 -11.73 -8.44 34.98
C LYS A 331 -10.33 -9.02 35.04
N VAL A 332 -9.62 -8.96 33.90
CA VAL A 332 -8.21 -9.36 33.83
C VAL A 332 -7.34 -8.15 34.17
N SER A 333 -6.47 -8.29 35.17
CA SER A 333 -5.55 -7.21 35.55
C SER A 333 -4.55 -6.89 34.45
N PRO A 334 -4.13 -5.60 34.30
CA PRO A 334 -3.17 -5.18 33.26
C PRO A 334 -1.85 -5.96 33.28
N GLU A 335 -1.40 -6.39 34.46
CA GLU A 335 -0.16 -7.16 34.64
C GLU A 335 -0.20 -8.56 34.00
N VAL A 336 -1.37 -9.18 33.93
CA VAL A 336 -1.57 -10.51 33.33
C VAL A 336 -1.71 -10.42 31.80
N ARG A 337 -2.03 -9.24 31.26
CA ARG A 337 -2.12 -9.03 29.80
C ARG A 337 -0.76 -9.07 29.12
N ASN A 338 0.31 -8.64 29.80
CA ASN A 338 1.68 -8.62 29.26
C ASN A 338 2.39 -9.99 29.28
N THR A 339 1.89 -10.96 30.03
CA THR A 339 2.53 -12.28 30.15
C THR A 339 2.04 -13.33 29.13
N LYS A 340 0.94 -13.08 28.41
CA LYS A 340 0.47 -13.96 27.33
C LYS A 340 1.11 -13.69 25.97
N GLY A 341 1.93 -12.65 25.85
CA GLY A 341 2.71 -12.34 24.64
C GLY A 341 4.08 -13.00 24.55
N THR A 342 4.48 -13.83 25.51
CA THR A 342 5.87 -14.34 25.60
C THR A 342 6.00 -15.87 25.56
N GLU A 343 4.98 -16.59 25.10
CA GLU A 343 5.13 -18.02 24.76
C GLU A 343 4.77 -18.24 23.29
N LEU A 344 5.65 -17.81 22.41
CA LEU A 344 5.72 -18.31 21.03
C LEU A 344 7.18 -18.59 20.71
N ASN A 345 7.43 -19.89 20.60
CA ASN A 345 8.59 -20.58 20.06
C ASN A 345 9.46 -19.77 19.11
N GLU A 346 10.76 -19.95 19.28
CA GLU A 346 11.87 -19.78 18.36
C GLU A 346 11.48 -19.25 16.98
N LEU A 347 11.63 -17.93 16.80
CA LEU A 347 11.49 -17.25 15.52
C LEU A 347 12.69 -17.57 14.64
N PRO A 348 12.51 -17.86 13.35
CA PRO A 348 13.61 -18.01 12.41
C PRO A 348 14.46 -16.74 12.32
N ASP A 349 15.77 -16.89 12.15
CA ASP A 349 16.81 -15.84 12.10
C ASP A 349 16.55 -14.63 11.18
N GLN A 350 15.54 -14.69 10.32
CA GLN A 350 15.18 -13.61 9.39
C GLN A 350 14.42 -12.44 10.05
N LEU A 351 13.86 -12.61 11.24
CA LEU A 351 13.16 -11.53 11.96
C LEU A 351 14.09 -10.72 12.90
N ALA A 352 15.26 -11.23 13.19
CA ALA A 352 16.29 -10.51 13.95
C ALA A 352 16.76 -9.22 13.23
N ALA A 353 16.72 -9.20 11.90
CA ALA A 353 17.09 -8.03 11.10
C ALA A 353 16.10 -6.85 11.23
N VAL A 354 14.81 -7.13 11.49
CA VAL A 354 13.76 -6.10 11.63
C VAL A 354 13.86 -5.39 12.98
N VAL A 355 14.27 -6.11 14.04
CA VAL A 355 14.44 -5.53 15.38
C VAL A 355 15.68 -4.62 15.44
N GLN A 356 16.74 -4.93 14.71
CA GLN A 356 17.93 -4.06 14.62
C GLN A 356 17.66 -2.73 13.92
N VAL A 357 16.72 -2.68 12.97
CA VAL A 357 16.35 -1.43 12.29
C VAL A 357 15.61 -0.46 13.23
N VAL A 358 14.82 -0.99 14.18
CA VAL A 358 14.12 -0.15 15.17
C VAL A 358 15.09 0.38 16.24
N GLN A 359 16.13 -0.37 16.58
CA GLN A 359 17.16 0.10 17.54
C GLN A 359 18.12 1.12 16.93
N ASN A 360 18.43 1.03 15.64
CA ASN A 360 19.28 2.01 14.94
C ASN A 360 18.57 3.36 14.70
N SER A 361 17.23 3.43 14.79
CA SER A 361 16.50 4.70 14.64
C SER A 361 16.59 5.61 15.89
N SER A 362 17.03 5.10 17.03
CA SER A 362 17.25 5.90 18.24
C SER A 362 18.60 6.65 18.22
N ASP A 363 19.56 6.21 17.43
CA ASP A 363 20.89 6.84 17.37
C ASP A 363 21.03 7.95 16.34
N CYS A 364 20.04 8.13 15.47
CA CYS A 364 20.07 9.19 14.42
C CYS A 364 19.75 10.60 14.93
N THR A 365 19.49 10.78 16.23
CA THR A 365 19.07 12.08 16.80
C THR A 365 20.20 13.06 17.08
N THR A 366 21.47 12.76 16.76
CA THR A 366 22.63 13.58 17.18
C THR A 366 23.42 14.23 16.04
N ARG A 367 22.94 14.30 14.80
CA ARG A 367 23.59 15.09 13.74
C ARG A 367 22.74 16.27 13.28
N THR A 368 22.66 17.31 14.12
CA THR A 368 22.32 18.67 13.71
C THR A 368 23.60 19.41 13.38
N THR A 369 24.06 19.31 12.14
CA THR A 369 24.95 20.33 11.56
C THR A 369 24.10 21.15 10.61
N GLY A 370 24.09 22.47 10.84
CA GLY A 370 23.32 23.45 10.09
C GLY A 370 23.65 23.47 8.59
N PRO A 371 22.85 24.17 7.79
CA PRO A 371 22.98 24.19 6.34
C PRO A 371 24.26 24.88 5.92
N THR A 372 25.14 24.18 5.21
CA THR A 372 26.21 24.80 4.46
C THR A 372 25.67 25.38 3.14
N ASP A 373 25.95 26.64 2.88
CA ASP A 373 25.49 27.50 1.78
C ASP A 373 26.04 27.12 0.38
N GLU A 374 26.18 25.84 0.00
CA GLU A 374 26.88 25.45 -1.22
C GLU A 374 26.01 25.04 -2.43
N TYR A 375 24.71 25.21 -2.37
CA TYR A 375 23.84 24.91 -3.52
C TYR A 375 22.99 26.12 -3.98
N ARG A 376 23.67 27.25 -4.25
CA ARG A 376 23.10 28.32 -5.06
C ARG A 376 23.71 28.24 -6.46
N GLY A 377 23.04 27.59 -7.36
CA GLY A 377 23.39 27.72 -8.78
C GLY A 377 23.31 26.41 -9.57
N LEU A 378 22.13 25.89 -9.76
CA LEU A 378 21.82 24.95 -10.85
C LEU A 378 20.28 24.86 -10.98
N PHE A 379 19.72 25.89 -11.65
CA PHE A 379 18.46 25.82 -12.39
C PHE A 379 18.56 26.77 -13.55
#